data_d9c808f66ad7572ea61e99eac0cad94e
#
_entry.id   d9c808f66ad7572ea61e99eac0cad94e
#
_cell.length_a   1.000
_cell.length_b   1.000
_cell.length_c   1.000
_cell.angle_alpha   90.00
_cell.angle_beta   90.00
_cell.angle_gamma   90.00
#
_symmetry.space_group_name_H-M   'P 1'
#
loop_
_entity.id
_entity.type
_entity.pdbx_description
1 polymer ?
#
loop_
_entity_poly.entity_id
_entity_poly.type
_entity_poly.pdbx_seq_one_letter_code
_entity_poly.pdbx_strand_id
1 'polypeptide(L)'
;MKLDVVRFQYGEDATNSLLFIDGEFECYGLEDEHRDVKVMHETCIPEGTYKIKLRNEGGFHSRYAAKYGDWHKGMLWLQDVPGFTFILIHTGNTDQHTSGCYIVGETQQDLDKGKDGFVGNSGNAYKKMYPKVADAILAGEKVTIKYSNIKDMLNIDELLLQVSDLRGQVKILESEKTGRRIL
;
A
#
# COMPACT_ATOMS: atom_id res chain seq x y z
N MET A 1 0.49 -10.81 11.48
CA MET A 1 0.65 -10.49 10.04
C MET A 1 0.57 -8.98 9.82
N LYS A 2 1.47 -8.44 9.02
CA LYS A 2 1.50 -7.02 8.62
C LYS A 2 1.41 -6.91 7.10
N LEU A 3 0.54 -6.04 6.63
CA LEU A 3 0.49 -5.60 5.24
C LEU A 3 1.08 -4.18 5.17
N ASP A 4 1.96 -3.95 4.19
CA ASP A 4 2.54 -2.62 3.94
C ASP A 4 2.19 -2.20 2.51
N VAL A 5 1.46 -1.10 2.38
CA VAL A 5 1.16 -0.42 1.12
C VAL A 5 2.14 0.73 0.96
N VAL A 6 2.99 0.64 -0.05
CA VAL A 6 4.00 1.64 -0.38
C VAL A 6 3.58 2.36 -1.66
N ARG A 7 3.10 3.59 -1.52
CA ARG A 7 2.70 4.43 -2.66
C ARG A 7 3.93 5.01 -3.33
N PHE A 8 4.02 4.88 -4.64
CA PHE A 8 5.17 5.36 -5.41
C PHE A 8 4.78 6.32 -6.53
N GLN A 9 3.52 6.36 -6.94
CA GLN A 9 3.02 7.27 -7.96
C GLN A 9 1.69 7.88 -7.53
N TYR A 10 1.61 9.19 -7.64
CA TYR A 10 0.42 9.99 -7.41
C TYR A 10 0.05 10.64 -8.73
N GLY A 11 -1.00 10.13 -9.36
CA GLY A 11 -1.56 10.65 -10.60
C GLY A 11 -2.71 11.60 -10.38
N GLU A 12 -3.32 12.08 -11.47
CA GLU A 12 -4.48 12.98 -11.42
C GLU A 12 -5.75 12.26 -10.95
N ASP A 13 -5.92 10.98 -11.33
CA ASP A 13 -7.13 10.19 -11.06
C ASP A 13 -6.86 9.00 -10.12
N ALA A 14 -5.61 8.61 -9.92
CA ALA A 14 -5.29 7.43 -9.13
C ALA A 14 -3.95 7.51 -8.40
N THR A 15 -3.86 6.75 -7.32
CA THR A 15 -2.62 6.53 -6.55
C THR A 15 -2.19 5.07 -6.71
N ASN A 16 -0.98 4.87 -7.23
CA ASN A 16 -0.40 3.55 -7.48
C ASN A 16 0.55 3.12 -6.37
N SER A 17 0.49 1.85 -5.99
CA SER A 17 1.24 1.32 -4.86
C SER A 17 1.71 -0.13 -5.06
N LEU A 18 2.64 -0.53 -4.19
CA LEU A 18 3.05 -1.91 -3.99
C LEU A 18 2.46 -2.41 -2.67
N LEU A 19 1.96 -3.64 -2.66
CA LEU A 19 1.51 -4.33 -1.45
C LEU A 19 2.52 -5.40 -1.06
N PHE A 20 2.93 -5.37 0.20
CA PHE A 20 3.78 -6.39 0.82
C PHE A 20 3.02 -7.07 1.96
N ILE A 21 3.30 -8.35 2.19
CA ILE A 21 2.84 -9.11 3.35
C ILE A 21 4.06 -9.58 4.11
N ASP A 22 4.21 -9.18 5.37
CA ASP A 22 5.34 -9.50 6.25
C ASP A 22 6.71 -9.25 5.58
N GLY A 23 6.80 -8.21 4.75
CA GLY A 23 8.00 -7.77 4.04
C GLY A 23 8.21 -8.37 2.65
N GLU A 24 7.40 -9.35 2.25
CA GLU A 24 7.46 -9.97 0.92
C GLU A 24 6.48 -9.30 -0.05
N PHE A 25 6.95 -8.98 -1.26
CA PHE A 25 6.10 -8.41 -2.30
C PHE A 25 4.95 -9.36 -2.66
N GLU A 26 3.73 -8.87 -2.60
CA GLU A 26 2.53 -9.66 -2.89
C GLU A 26 1.91 -9.30 -4.24
N CYS A 27 1.60 -8.01 -4.44
CA CYS A 27 0.94 -7.53 -5.66
C CYS A 27 0.99 -6.00 -5.75
N TYR A 28 0.50 -5.47 -6.87
CA TYR A 28 0.28 -4.04 -7.05
C TYR A 28 -1.06 -3.62 -6.45
N GLY A 29 -1.17 -2.31 -6.14
CA GLY A 29 -2.40 -1.72 -5.65
C GLY A 29 -2.73 -0.40 -6.32
N LEU A 30 -4.02 -0.07 -6.29
CA LEU A 30 -4.57 1.17 -6.80
C LEU A 30 -5.63 1.70 -5.85
N GLU A 31 -5.61 3.00 -5.66
CA GLU A 31 -6.59 3.80 -4.92
C GLU A 31 -7.00 4.99 -5.76
N ASP A 32 -8.02 5.73 -5.32
CA ASP A 32 -8.33 7.06 -5.83
C ASP A 32 -7.12 8.00 -5.66
N GLU A 33 -7.18 9.19 -6.24
CA GLU A 33 -6.11 10.17 -6.19
C GLU A 33 -5.85 10.68 -4.76
N HIS A 34 -4.66 11.19 -4.53
CA HIS A 34 -4.29 11.86 -3.29
C HIS A 34 -4.85 13.28 -3.26
N ARG A 35 -5.53 13.63 -2.16
CA ARG A 35 -6.03 14.99 -1.91
C ARG A 35 -5.75 15.39 -0.46
N ASP A 36 -5.33 16.64 -0.25
CA ASP A 36 -5.16 17.22 1.10
C ASP A 36 -6.49 17.35 1.83
N VAL A 37 -7.55 17.68 1.09
CA VAL A 37 -8.92 17.77 1.61
C VAL A 37 -9.74 16.67 0.97
N LYS A 38 -10.35 15.84 1.81
CA LYS A 38 -11.15 14.73 1.34
C LYS A 38 -12.33 15.16 0.48
N VAL A 39 -12.39 14.61 -0.72
CA VAL A 39 -13.56 14.60 -1.60
C VAL A 39 -14.17 13.20 -1.53
N MET A 40 -15.49 13.12 -1.36
CA MET A 40 -16.20 11.85 -1.26
C MET A 40 -16.07 11.08 -2.58
N HIS A 41 -15.67 9.82 -2.51
CA HIS A 41 -15.46 8.90 -3.64
C HIS A 41 -14.24 9.20 -4.53
N GLU A 42 -13.45 10.22 -4.20
CA GLU A 42 -12.32 10.68 -5.02
C GLU A 42 -11.09 10.96 -4.15
N THR A 43 -10.86 10.17 -3.12
CA THR A 43 -9.67 10.38 -2.26
C THR A 43 -9.15 9.05 -1.75
N CYS A 44 -7.84 8.84 -1.90
CA CYS A 44 -7.16 7.66 -1.38
C CYS A 44 -7.21 7.57 0.15
N ILE A 45 -6.92 6.40 0.67
CA ILE A 45 -6.91 6.13 2.12
C ILE A 45 -5.84 6.99 2.79
N PRO A 46 -6.11 7.68 3.91
CA PRO A 46 -5.09 8.44 4.63
C PRO A 46 -3.89 7.57 5.04
N GLU A 47 -2.70 8.16 5.07
CA GLU A 47 -1.53 7.46 5.63
C GLU A 47 -1.78 7.08 7.10
N GLY A 48 -1.28 5.91 7.47
CA GLY A 48 -1.52 5.38 8.81
C GLY A 48 -1.51 3.87 8.87
N THR A 49 -1.80 3.34 10.05
CA THR A 49 -1.87 1.89 10.28
C THR A 49 -3.26 1.52 10.76
N TYR A 50 -3.92 0.64 10.03
CA TYR A 50 -5.29 0.22 10.28
C TYR A 50 -5.36 -1.27 10.57
N LYS A 51 -6.29 -1.68 11.46
CA LYS A 51 -6.60 -3.09 11.67
C LYS A 51 -7.46 -3.60 10.53
N ILE A 52 -7.27 -4.84 10.13
CA ILE A 52 -8.14 -5.52 9.17
C ILE A 52 -9.01 -6.54 9.92
N LYS A 53 -10.31 -6.55 9.58
CA LYS A 53 -11.28 -7.57 10.02
C LYS A 53 -12.01 -8.14 8.80
N LEU A 54 -12.64 -9.29 8.99
CA LEU A 54 -13.59 -9.83 8.03
C LEU A 54 -14.96 -9.20 8.24
N ARG A 55 -15.57 -8.69 7.16
CA ARG A 55 -16.95 -8.20 7.12
C ARG A 55 -17.78 -9.14 6.27
N ASN A 56 -18.72 -9.83 6.91
CA ASN A 56 -19.59 -10.84 6.29
C ASN A 56 -21.03 -10.35 6.05
N GLU A 57 -21.19 -9.06 5.81
CA GLU A 57 -22.46 -8.40 5.53
C GLU A 57 -22.32 -7.33 4.44
N GLY A 58 -23.45 -6.91 3.89
CA GLY A 58 -23.55 -5.86 2.87
C GLY A 58 -23.35 -6.37 1.43
N GLY A 59 -23.62 -5.48 0.46
CA GLY A 59 -23.69 -5.83 -0.96
C GLY A 59 -22.37 -6.34 -1.56
N PHE A 60 -21.22 -5.83 -1.10
CA PHE A 60 -19.91 -6.35 -1.53
C PHE A 60 -19.71 -7.80 -1.08
N HIS A 61 -19.98 -8.08 0.21
CA HIS A 61 -19.88 -9.46 0.71
C HIS A 61 -20.79 -10.40 -0.08
N SER A 62 -22.07 -10.04 -0.29
CA SER A 62 -23.02 -10.87 -1.02
C SER A 62 -22.55 -11.21 -2.44
N ARG A 63 -22.02 -10.20 -3.17
CA ARG A 63 -21.46 -10.41 -4.52
C ARG A 63 -20.23 -11.32 -4.50
N TYR A 64 -19.34 -11.16 -3.52
CA TYR A 64 -18.12 -11.96 -3.41
C TYR A 64 -18.41 -13.38 -2.94
N ALA A 65 -19.34 -13.57 -2.01
CA ALA A 65 -19.81 -14.89 -1.61
C ALA A 65 -20.46 -15.65 -2.79
N ALA A 66 -21.27 -14.97 -3.58
CA ALA A 66 -21.85 -15.57 -4.81
C ALA A 66 -20.79 -15.92 -5.85
N LYS A 67 -19.75 -15.07 -6.02
CA LYS A 67 -18.68 -15.26 -7.01
C LYS A 67 -17.68 -16.34 -6.61
N TYR A 68 -17.33 -16.42 -5.33
CA TYR A 68 -16.22 -17.24 -4.82
C TYR A 68 -16.68 -18.42 -3.95
N GLY A 69 -17.98 -18.47 -3.56
CA GLY A 69 -18.53 -19.55 -2.75
C GLY A 69 -17.94 -19.58 -1.32
N ASP A 70 -17.93 -20.78 -0.75
CA ASP A 70 -17.50 -21.02 0.65
C ASP A 70 -16.05 -20.65 0.96
N TRP A 71 -15.24 -20.46 -0.06
CA TRP A 71 -13.87 -19.98 0.06
C TRP A 71 -13.80 -18.54 0.59
N HIS A 72 -14.77 -17.68 0.26
CA HIS A 72 -14.80 -16.29 0.69
C HIS A 72 -15.53 -16.11 2.04
N LYS A 73 -14.77 -15.84 3.09
CA LYS A 73 -15.26 -15.78 4.48
C LYS A 73 -15.75 -14.39 4.92
N GLY A 74 -15.59 -13.38 4.09
CA GLY A 74 -15.95 -12.00 4.35
C GLY A 74 -15.03 -11.04 3.60
N MET A 75 -15.46 -9.81 3.41
CA MET A 75 -14.59 -8.77 2.84
C MET A 75 -13.49 -8.38 3.83
N LEU A 76 -12.28 -8.16 3.33
CA LEU A 76 -11.20 -7.54 4.11
C LEU A 76 -11.58 -6.08 4.35
N TRP A 77 -11.83 -5.73 5.60
CA TRP A 77 -12.36 -4.43 6.01
C TRP A 77 -11.39 -3.71 6.94
N LEU A 78 -10.92 -2.52 6.53
CA LEU A 78 -10.08 -1.64 7.32
C LEU A 78 -10.92 -0.92 8.39
N GLN A 79 -10.43 -0.94 9.62
CA GLN A 79 -11.11 -0.38 10.78
C GLN A 79 -10.62 1.04 11.06
N ASP A 80 -11.54 1.90 11.49
CA ASP A 80 -11.26 3.22 12.05
C ASP A 80 -10.44 4.14 11.13
N VAL A 81 -10.69 4.08 9.81
CA VAL A 81 -10.05 4.95 8.82
C VAL A 81 -10.65 6.35 8.96
N PRO A 82 -9.84 7.39 9.28
CA PRO A 82 -10.35 8.75 9.49
C PRO A 82 -11.11 9.29 8.28
N GLY A 83 -12.35 9.72 8.51
CA GLY A 83 -13.20 10.29 7.47
C GLY A 83 -13.79 9.28 6.47
N PHE A 84 -13.59 7.98 6.65
CA PHE A 84 -14.10 6.94 5.77
C PHE A 84 -14.95 5.92 6.53
N THR A 85 -15.93 5.35 5.82
CA THR A 85 -16.73 4.23 6.31
C THR A 85 -16.59 3.06 5.33
N PHE A 86 -16.44 1.84 5.88
CA PHE A 86 -16.43 0.60 5.09
C PHE A 86 -15.36 0.50 4.00
N ILE A 87 -14.13 0.91 4.29
CA ILE A 87 -13.00 0.72 3.38
C ILE A 87 -12.67 -0.76 3.28
N LEU A 88 -12.72 -1.27 2.06
CA LEU A 88 -12.53 -2.69 1.73
C LEU A 88 -11.30 -2.86 0.82
N ILE A 89 -10.75 -4.07 0.84
CA ILE A 89 -9.82 -4.53 -0.21
C ILE A 89 -10.64 -5.38 -1.17
N HIS A 90 -10.64 -5.01 -2.46
CA HIS A 90 -11.47 -5.68 -3.47
C HIS A 90 -10.84 -5.71 -4.85
N THR A 91 -11.53 -6.31 -5.81
CA THR A 91 -11.11 -6.37 -7.21
C THR A 91 -11.63 -5.17 -8.00
N GLY A 92 -10.84 -4.71 -8.94
CA GLY A 92 -11.13 -3.62 -9.87
C GLY A 92 -9.93 -3.40 -10.79
N ASN A 93 -9.99 -2.40 -11.66
CA ASN A 93 -8.89 -2.11 -12.58
C ASN A 93 -8.47 -0.65 -12.56
N THR A 94 -9.40 0.27 -12.31
CA THR A 94 -9.18 1.72 -12.35
C THR A 94 -9.83 2.37 -11.13
N ASP A 95 -9.57 3.66 -10.92
CA ASP A 95 -10.25 4.56 -9.97
C ASP A 95 -11.79 4.42 -10.04
N GLN A 96 -12.36 4.33 -11.23
CA GLN A 96 -13.81 4.20 -11.43
C GLN A 96 -14.41 2.91 -10.83
N HIS A 97 -13.58 1.97 -10.42
CA HIS A 97 -14.02 0.75 -9.74
C HIS A 97 -13.94 0.84 -8.22
N THR A 98 -13.53 1.98 -7.69
CA THR A 98 -13.47 2.24 -6.24
C THR A 98 -14.22 3.53 -5.87
N SER A 99 -14.31 3.81 -4.62
CA SER A 99 -14.88 5.02 -4.01
C SER A 99 -14.20 5.23 -2.64
N GLY A 100 -12.87 5.13 -2.62
CA GLY A 100 -12.02 5.18 -1.44
C GLY A 100 -11.53 3.81 -0.96
N CYS A 101 -11.86 2.71 -1.63
CA CYS A 101 -11.36 1.37 -1.28
C CYS A 101 -10.02 1.06 -1.96
N TYR A 102 -9.36 0.00 -1.52
CA TYR A 102 -8.10 -0.48 -2.07
C TYR A 102 -8.32 -1.60 -3.10
N ILE A 103 -7.82 -1.41 -4.31
CA ILE A 103 -7.87 -2.40 -5.39
C ILE A 103 -6.51 -3.08 -5.51
N VAL A 104 -6.49 -4.41 -5.71
CA VAL A 104 -5.28 -5.22 -5.92
C VAL A 104 -5.17 -5.72 -7.35
N GLY A 105 -3.94 -5.91 -7.87
CA GLY A 105 -3.68 -6.44 -9.22
C GLY A 105 -2.32 -7.11 -9.34
N GLU A 106 -2.20 -8.06 -10.29
CA GLU A 106 -0.91 -8.72 -10.60
C GLU A 106 0.00 -7.86 -11.47
N THR A 107 -0.59 -6.96 -12.25
CA THR A 107 0.15 -6.04 -13.13
C THR A 107 -0.30 -4.62 -12.89
N GLN A 108 0.57 -3.67 -13.25
CA GLN A 108 0.26 -2.27 -13.23
C GLN A 108 0.67 -1.64 -14.56
N GLN A 109 -0.13 -0.70 -15.04
CA GLN A 109 0.11 0.00 -16.29
C GLN A 109 -0.35 1.46 -16.13
N ASP A 110 0.37 2.34 -16.76
CA ASP A 110 0.03 3.75 -16.95
C ASP A 110 0.21 4.04 -18.45
N LEU A 111 -0.76 3.62 -19.23
CA LEU A 111 -0.72 3.69 -20.70
C LEU A 111 -1.39 4.94 -21.26
N ASP A 112 -2.19 5.62 -20.46
CA ASP A 112 -2.93 6.82 -20.87
C ASP A 112 -2.62 7.97 -19.90
N LYS A 113 -1.94 8.98 -20.39
CA LYS A 113 -1.58 10.18 -19.60
C LYS A 113 -2.80 10.97 -19.10
N GLY A 114 -3.97 10.72 -19.64
CA GLY A 114 -5.24 11.32 -19.21
C GLY A 114 -6.11 10.44 -18.34
N LYS A 115 -5.64 9.21 -18.04
CA LYS A 115 -6.33 8.25 -17.16
C LYS A 115 -5.28 7.48 -16.37
N ASP A 116 -4.87 8.06 -15.29
CA ASP A 116 -3.78 7.56 -14.47
C ASP A 116 -4.18 6.29 -13.72
N GLY A 117 -3.38 5.28 -13.89
CA GLY A 117 -3.43 4.08 -13.09
C GLY A 117 -4.40 3.00 -13.60
N PHE A 118 -3.81 1.85 -13.82
CA PHE A 118 -4.52 0.63 -14.13
C PHE A 118 -3.83 -0.56 -13.46
N VAL A 119 -4.60 -1.41 -12.80
CA VAL A 119 -4.12 -2.71 -12.32
C VAL A 119 -4.81 -3.82 -13.07
N GLY A 120 -4.02 -4.75 -13.61
CA GLY A 120 -4.48 -5.91 -14.36
C GLY A 120 -4.56 -7.17 -13.52
N ASN A 121 -5.31 -8.17 -14.01
CA ASN A 121 -5.46 -9.47 -13.37
C ASN A 121 -5.90 -9.41 -11.89
N SER A 122 -6.71 -8.42 -11.55
CA SER A 122 -7.12 -8.12 -10.18
C SER A 122 -7.80 -9.30 -9.48
N GLY A 123 -8.60 -10.08 -10.22
CA GLY A 123 -9.22 -11.30 -9.69
C GLY A 123 -8.21 -12.36 -9.25
N ASN A 124 -7.09 -12.50 -9.96
CA ASN A 124 -6.02 -13.44 -9.63
C ASN A 124 -5.21 -12.94 -8.43
N ALA A 125 -4.84 -11.67 -8.43
CA ALA A 125 -4.18 -11.05 -7.27
C ALA A 125 -5.02 -11.23 -5.99
N TYR A 126 -6.31 -10.97 -6.07
CA TYR A 126 -7.22 -11.15 -4.94
C TYR A 126 -7.27 -12.61 -4.47
N LYS A 127 -7.41 -13.59 -5.38
CA LYS A 127 -7.43 -15.01 -5.03
C LYS A 127 -6.14 -15.50 -4.38
N LYS A 128 -4.99 -14.90 -4.73
CA LYS A 128 -3.69 -15.23 -4.17
C LYS A 128 -3.48 -14.60 -2.79
N MET A 129 -3.83 -13.32 -2.65
CA MET A 129 -3.63 -12.51 -1.43
C MET A 129 -4.66 -12.82 -0.35
N TYR A 130 -5.94 -12.90 -0.72
CA TYR A 130 -7.07 -12.98 0.22
C TYR A 130 -6.96 -14.14 1.22
N PRO A 131 -6.69 -15.42 0.81
CA PRO A 131 -6.66 -16.52 1.77
C PRO A 131 -5.59 -16.31 2.85
N LYS A 132 -4.42 -15.80 2.48
CA LYS A 132 -3.34 -15.52 3.45
C LYS A 132 -3.82 -14.62 4.56
N VAL A 133 -4.50 -13.53 4.21
CA VAL A 133 -4.99 -12.52 5.15
C VAL A 133 -6.22 -13.02 5.93
N ALA A 134 -7.16 -13.66 5.24
CA ALA A 134 -8.38 -14.16 5.85
C ALA A 134 -8.10 -15.29 6.85
N ASP A 135 -7.21 -16.22 6.51
CA ASP A 135 -6.83 -17.34 7.37
C ASP A 135 -6.10 -16.86 8.63
N ALA A 136 -5.21 -15.86 8.51
CA ALA A 136 -4.57 -15.22 9.66
C ALA A 136 -5.60 -14.58 10.60
N ILE A 137 -6.60 -13.87 10.05
CA ILE A 137 -7.68 -13.29 10.87
C ILE A 137 -8.50 -14.38 11.56
N LEU A 138 -8.85 -15.45 10.84
CA LEU A 138 -9.63 -16.57 11.38
C LEU A 138 -8.86 -17.37 12.45
N ALA A 139 -7.52 -17.42 12.32
CA ALA A 139 -6.62 -17.98 13.33
C ALA A 139 -6.48 -17.09 14.58
N GLY A 140 -7.12 -15.91 14.60
CA GLY A 140 -7.05 -14.96 15.71
C GLY A 140 -5.83 -14.06 15.72
N GLU A 141 -5.05 -14.02 14.63
CA GLU A 141 -3.92 -13.13 14.51
C GLU A 141 -4.36 -11.66 14.43
N LYS A 142 -3.55 -10.78 14.98
CA LYS A 142 -3.68 -9.34 14.73
C LYS A 142 -3.15 -9.03 13.34
N VAL A 143 -4.05 -8.70 12.43
CA VAL A 143 -3.69 -8.27 11.07
C VAL A 143 -3.83 -6.77 10.95
N THR A 144 -2.78 -6.12 10.43
CA THR A 144 -2.74 -4.66 10.19
C THR A 144 -2.28 -4.36 8.78
N ILE A 145 -2.73 -3.22 8.25
CA ILE A 145 -2.26 -2.65 6.98
C ILE A 145 -1.75 -1.23 7.25
N LYS A 146 -0.56 -0.93 6.75
CA LYS A 146 0.06 0.39 6.84
C LYS A 146 0.13 1.02 5.45
N TYR A 147 -0.35 2.24 5.34
CA TYR A 147 -0.21 3.08 4.13
C TYR A 147 0.90 4.10 4.36
N SER A 148 1.87 4.15 3.47
CA SER A 148 3.02 5.05 3.51
C SER A 148 3.45 5.46 2.11
N ASN A 149 4.17 6.57 2.04
CA ASN A 149 4.76 7.09 0.83
C ASN A 149 6.19 6.52 0.66
N ILE A 150 6.58 6.18 -0.55
CA ILE A 150 7.95 5.71 -0.83
C ILE A 150 9.00 6.76 -0.47
N LYS A 151 8.68 8.05 -0.57
CA LYS A 151 9.60 9.14 -0.19
C LYS A 151 9.94 9.12 1.30
N ASP A 152 8.98 8.72 2.15
CA ASP A 152 9.19 8.63 3.60
C ASP A 152 10.03 7.40 3.97
N MET A 153 10.00 6.35 3.14
CA MET A 153 10.87 5.17 3.30
C MET A 153 12.29 5.42 2.80
N LEU A 154 12.42 6.23 1.75
CA LEU A 154 13.69 6.67 1.19
C LEU A 154 14.02 8.04 1.83
N ASN A 155 14.45 8.04 3.10
CA ASN A 155 14.98 9.26 3.72
C ASN A 155 16.34 9.60 3.09
N ILE A 156 16.27 10.04 1.81
CA ILE A 156 17.43 10.35 0.98
C ILE A 156 18.28 11.44 1.65
N ASP A 157 17.64 12.40 2.28
CA ASP A 157 18.33 13.49 2.96
C ASP A 157 19.12 12.99 4.18
N GLU A 158 18.54 12.08 4.97
CA GLU A 158 19.24 11.45 6.09
C GLU A 158 20.36 10.53 5.60
N LEU A 159 20.13 9.79 4.53
CA LEU A 159 21.13 8.92 3.90
C LEU A 159 22.30 9.76 3.34
N LEU A 160 22.01 10.88 2.69
CA LEU A 160 23.02 11.83 2.20
C LEU A 160 23.82 12.46 3.34
N LEU A 161 23.17 12.78 4.46
CA LEU A 161 23.82 13.29 5.65
C LEU A 161 24.77 12.24 6.24
N GLN A 162 24.33 11.00 6.39
CA GLN A 162 25.15 9.88 6.87
C GLN A 162 26.35 9.61 5.95
N VAL A 163 26.16 9.62 4.64
CA VAL A 163 27.23 9.45 3.65
C VAL A 163 28.24 10.61 3.74
N SER A 164 27.77 11.84 3.94
CA SER A 164 28.65 13.01 4.13
C SER A 164 29.50 12.89 5.38
N ASP A 165 28.90 12.48 6.49
CA ASP A 165 29.58 12.28 7.76
C ASP A 165 30.63 11.15 7.68
N LEU A 166 30.28 10.01 7.10
CA LEU A 166 31.22 8.91 6.85
C LEU A 166 32.39 9.33 5.96
N ARG A 167 32.16 10.15 4.92
CA ARG A 167 33.24 10.69 4.09
C ARG A 167 34.17 11.61 4.88
N GLY A 168 33.62 12.39 5.81
CA GLY A 168 34.40 13.21 6.73
C GLY A 168 35.31 12.35 7.65
N GLN A 169 34.76 11.30 8.23
CA GLN A 169 35.50 10.37 9.09
C GLN A 169 36.63 9.66 8.33
N VAL A 170 36.35 9.19 7.09
CA VAL A 170 37.37 8.56 6.22
C VAL A 170 38.55 9.53 5.96
N LYS A 171 38.28 10.79 5.64
CA LYS A 171 39.33 11.81 5.43
C LYS A 171 40.20 12.03 6.67
N ILE A 172 39.61 12.06 7.85
CA ILE A 172 40.35 12.19 9.12
C ILE A 172 41.28 11.00 9.30
N LEU A 173 40.78 9.77 9.14
CA LEU A 173 41.58 8.55 9.28
C LEU A 173 42.71 8.46 8.24
N GLU A 174 42.49 8.90 7.01
CA GLU A 174 43.52 8.97 5.97
C GLU A 174 44.61 10.01 6.31
N SER A 175 44.23 11.15 6.90
CA SER A 175 45.18 12.18 7.31
C SER A 175 46.04 11.69 8.48
N GLU A 176 45.47 10.98 9.42
CA GLU A 176 46.20 10.36 10.55
C GLU A 176 47.18 9.30 10.06
N LYS A 177 46.79 8.44 9.09
CA LYS A 177 47.68 7.42 8.49
C LYS A 177 48.86 8.04 7.73
N THR A 178 48.67 9.19 7.10
CA THR A 178 49.72 9.85 6.30
C THR A 178 50.55 10.84 7.07
N GLY A 179 50.31 11.06 8.37
CA GLY A 179 51.04 12.00 9.20
C GLY A 179 50.88 13.47 8.80
N ARG A 180 49.92 13.78 7.90
CA ARG A 180 49.61 15.16 7.51
C ARG A 180 48.49 15.71 8.39
N ARG A 181 48.85 16.67 9.26
CA ARG A 181 47.83 17.50 9.92
C ARG A 181 47.09 18.31 8.90
N ILE A 182 45.76 18.19 8.86
CA ILE A 182 44.89 19.13 8.14
C ILE A 182 44.88 20.42 8.99
N LEU A 183 45.47 21.50 8.45
CA LEU A 183 45.36 22.86 8.98
C LEU A 183 44.04 23.47 8.57
#